data_2f77ff2852350510bd5d62fbe1363555
#
_entry.id   2f77ff2852350510bd5d62fbe1363555
#
_cell.length_a   1.000
_cell.length_b   1.000
_cell.length_c   1.000
_cell.angle_alpha   90.00
_cell.angle_beta   90.00
_cell.angle_gamma   90.00
#
_symmetry.space_group_name_H-M   'P 1'
#
loop_
_entity.id
_entity.type
_entity.pdbx_description
1 polymer ?
#
loop_
_entity_poly.entity_id
_entity_poly.type
_entity_poly.pdbx_seq_one_letter_code
_entity_poly.pdbx_strand_id
1 'polypeptide(L)' 'MNNNCILVVDDELRMRKLIKDFLIASGFSILEAEDGEQALEVFEKEKSRINLILLDVMMPKLDGWSVLRQIRQE' A
#
# COMPACT_ATOMS: atom_id res chain seq x y z
N MET A 1 18.12 -9.74 9.71
CA MET A 1 17.39 -9.77 8.43
C MET A 1 16.15 -8.94 8.49
N ASN A 2 16.04 -8.01 7.62
CA ASN A 2 14.90 -7.11 7.63
C ASN A 2 13.79 -7.61 6.77
N ASN A 3 12.63 -7.80 7.38
CA ASN A 3 11.42 -8.07 6.64
C ASN A 3 10.73 -6.73 6.43
N ASN A 4 11.27 -5.95 5.51
CA ASN A 4 10.62 -4.70 5.19
C ASN A 4 9.24 -4.99 4.61
N CYS A 5 8.25 -4.32 5.14
CA CYS A 5 6.87 -4.52 4.74
C CYS A 5 6.41 -3.31 3.93
N ILE A 6 5.89 -3.58 2.75
CA ILE A 6 5.43 -2.54 1.83
C ILE A 6 3.95 -2.70 1.60
N LEU A 7 3.21 -1.61 1.79
CA LEU A 7 1.79 -1.58 1.44
C LEU A 7 1.66 -1.06 0.02
N VAL A 8 1.12 -1.89 -0.86
CA VAL A 8 0.92 -1.55 -2.27
C VAL A 8 -0.56 -1.21 -2.47
N VAL A 9 -0.83 0.01 -2.89
CA VAL A 9 -2.20 0.51 -3.05
C VAL A 9 -2.40 0.87 -4.51
N ASP A 10 -3.21 0.10 -5.21
CA ASP A 10 -3.45 0.27 -6.64
C ASP A 10 -4.78 -0.39 -6.97
N ASP A 11 -5.66 0.31 -7.70
CA ASP A 11 -6.96 -0.23 -8.05
C ASP A 11 -6.90 -1.16 -9.27
N GLU A 12 -5.77 -1.22 -9.94
CA GLU A 12 -5.60 -2.05 -11.12
C GLU A 12 -4.93 -3.35 -10.70
N LEU A 13 -5.71 -4.43 -10.75
CA LEU A 13 -5.28 -5.73 -10.23
C LEU A 13 -3.99 -6.23 -10.87
N ARG A 14 -3.86 -6.10 -12.19
CA ARG A 14 -2.69 -6.61 -12.90
C ARG A 14 -1.42 -5.88 -12.50
N MET A 15 -1.51 -4.56 -12.39
CA MET A 15 -0.36 -3.76 -11.99
C MET A 15 0.02 -4.07 -10.54
N ARG A 16 -0.98 -4.17 -9.67
CA ARG A 16 -0.73 -4.50 -8.27
C ARG A 16 -0.03 -5.86 -8.14
N LYS A 17 -0.47 -6.83 -8.94
CA LYS A 17 0.14 -8.16 -8.91
C LYS A 17 1.57 -8.13 -9.41
N LEU A 18 1.84 -7.37 -10.47
CA LEU A 18 3.20 -7.25 -10.99
C LEU A 18 4.14 -6.65 -9.96
N ILE A 19 3.71 -5.57 -9.32
CA ILE A 19 4.52 -4.91 -8.30
C ILE A 19 4.74 -5.85 -7.13
N LYS A 20 3.68 -6.52 -6.70
CA LYS A 20 3.77 -7.46 -5.58
C LYS A 20 4.77 -8.57 -5.88
N ASP A 21 4.65 -9.19 -7.06
CA ASP A 21 5.52 -10.31 -7.41
C ASP A 21 6.98 -9.87 -7.46
N PHE A 22 7.23 -8.71 -8.04
CA PHE A 22 8.58 -8.19 -8.12
C PHE A 22 9.16 -7.94 -6.73
N LEU A 23 8.39 -7.32 -5.85
CA LEU A 23 8.88 -6.98 -4.53
C LEU A 23 9.07 -8.20 -3.65
N ILE A 24 8.18 -9.19 -3.77
CA ILE A 24 8.34 -10.44 -3.02
C ILE A 24 9.61 -11.15 -3.48
N ALA A 25 9.85 -11.17 -4.79
CA ALA A 25 11.08 -11.77 -5.31
C ALA A 25 12.32 -11.06 -4.81
N SER A 26 12.19 -9.77 -4.47
CA SER A 26 13.30 -8.99 -3.94
C SER A 26 13.43 -9.09 -2.41
N GLY A 27 12.59 -9.87 -1.75
CA GLY A 27 12.73 -10.14 -0.33
C GLY A 27 11.83 -9.32 0.59
N PHE A 28 10.87 -8.60 0.02
CA PHE A 28 9.95 -7.78 0.83
C PHE A 28 8.69 -8.54 1.21
N SER A 29 8.11 -8.17 2.33
CA SER A 29 6.76 -8.60 2.70
C SER A 29 5.78 -7.59 2.15
N ILE A 30 4.64 -8.06 1.65
CA ILE A 30 3.71 -7.20 0.93
C ILE A 30 2.33 -7.26 1.56
N LEU A 31 1.75 -6.08 1.76
CA LEU A 31 0.33 -5.93 2.06
C LEU A 31 -0.29 -5.22 0.87
N GLU A 32 -1.56 -5.49 0.60
CA GLU A 32 -2.23 -4.96 -0.57
C GLU A 32 -3.50 -4.23 -0.20
N ALA A 33 -3.82 -3.22 -0.97
CA ALA A 33 -5.10 -2.54 -0.90
C ALA A 33 -5.50 -2.15 -2.31
N GLU A 34 -6.78 -2.26 -2.62
CA GLU A 34 -7.24 -1.95 -3.97
C GLU A 34 -7.81 -0.53 -4.09
N ASP A 35 -8.04 0.13 -2.97
CA ASP A 35 -8.50 1.52 -2.99
C ASP A 35 -8.07 2.21 -1.70
N GLY A 36 -8.40 3.49 -1.61
CA GLY A 36 -7.98 4.30 -0.49
C GLY A 36 -8.59 3.90 0.83
N GLU A 37 -9.85 3.48 0.82
CA GLU A 37 -10.51 3.03 2.05
C GLU A 37 -9.83 1.79 2.60
N GLN A 38 -9.56 0.84 1.72
CA GLN A 38 -8.87 -0.37 2.11
C GLN A 38 -7.46 -0.07 2.61
N ALA A 39 -6.78 0.88 1.94
CA ALA A 39 -5.44 1.27 2.36
C ALA A 39 -5.44 1.81 3.77
N LEU A 40 -6.42 2.63 4.12
CA LEU A 40 -6.48 3.18 5.46
C LEU A 40 -6.78 2.10 6.50
N GLU A 41 -7.64 1.15 6.17
CA GLU A 41 -7.91 0.03 7.07
C GLU A 41 -6.66 -0.80 7.33
N VAL A 42 -5.94 -1.13 6.26
CA VAL A 42 -4.72 -1.91 6.40
C VAL A 42 -3.67 -1.12 7.19
N PHE A 43 -3.55 0.16 6.89
CA PHE A 43 -2.58 1.00 7.60
C PHE A 43 -2.87 1.04 9.09
N GLU A 44 -4.14 1.20 9.48
CA GLU A 44 -4.48 1.25 10.90
C GLU A 44 -4.15 -0.05 11.63
N LYS A 45 -4.37 -1.17 10.96
CA LYS A 45 -4.10 -2.47 11.56
C LYS A 45 -2.62 -2.81 11.63
N GLU A 46 -1.87 -2.41 10.61
CA GLU A 46 -0.52 -2.91 10.41
C GLU A 46 0.54 -1.81 10.43
N LYS A 47 0.20 -0.61 10.89
CA LYS A 47 1.12 0.52 10.71
C LYS A 47 2.46 0.33 11.41
N SER A 48 2.51 -0.46 12.46
CA SER A 48 3.78 -0.72 13.13
C SER A 48 4.71 -1.60 12.29
N ARG A 49 4.16 -2.29 11.30
CA ARG A 49 4.94 -3.16 10.41
C ARG A 49 5.30 -2.50 9.09
N ILE A 50 4.53 -1.50 8.67
CA ILE A 50 4.68 -0.93 7.33
C ILE A 50 5.85 0.04 7.29
N ASN A 51 6.79 -0.22 6.38
CA ASN A 51 7.97 0.61 6.19
C ASN A 51 7.79 1.59 5.03
N LEU A 52 6.96 1.23 4.05
CA LEU A 52 6.82 2.03 2.84
C LEU A 52 5.43 1.80 2.26
N ILE A 53 4.86 2.85 1.68
CA ILE A 53 3.57 2.76 1.00
C ILE A 53 3.77 3.20 -0.44
N LEU A 54 3.38 2.33 -1.39
CA LEU A 54 3.34 2.68 -2.80
C LEU A 54 1.91 2.98 -3.17
N LEU A 55 1.64 4.21 -3.56
CA LEU A 55 0.30 4.71 -3.79
C LEU A 55 0.08 5.10 -5.25
N ASP A 56 -1.06 4.65 -5.80
CA ASP A 56 -1.57 5.18 -7.05
C ASP A 56 -2.51 6.34 -6.71
N VAL A 57 -2.16 7.54 -7.12
CA VAL A 57 -2.91 8.74 -6.74
C VAL A 57 -4.20 8.91 -7.54
N MET A 58 -4.44 8.07 -8.52
CA MET A 58 -5.61 8.17 -9.39
C MET A 58 -6.70 7.17 -9.05
N MET A 59 -6.73 6.71 -7.82
CA MET A 59 -7.74 5.73 -7.40
C MET A 59 -9.13 6.34 -7.34
N PRO A 60 -10.17 5.53 -7.68
CA PRO A 60 -11.53 6.07 -7.83
C PRO A 60 -12.23 6.47 -6.53
N LYS A 61 -12.08 5.71 -5.46
CA LYS A 61 -12.87 5.98 -4.26
C LYS A 61 -12.29 7.10 -3.41
N LEU A 62 -11.02 6.99 -3.10
CA LEU A 62 -10.33 7.98 -2.28
C LEU A 62 -8.97 8.13 -2.93
N ASP A 63 -8.73 9.28 -3.50
CA ASP A 63 -7.52 9.45 -4.30
C ASP A 63 -6.27 9.38 -3.43
N GLY A 64 -5.14 9.13 -4.09
CA GLY A 64 -3.88 8.95 -3.38
C GLY A 64 -3.48 10.13 -2.52
N TRP A 65 -3.81 11.33 -2.95
CA TRP A 65 -3.50 12.53 -2.19
C TRP A 65 -4.27 12.57 -0.87
N SER A 66 -5.55 12.19 -0.90
CA SER A 66 -6.36 12.16 0.30
C SER A 66 -5.86 11.10 1.28
N VAL A 67 -5.51 9.94 0.76
CA VAL A 67 -4.96 8.86 1.60
C VAL A 67 -3.67 9.32 2.26
N LEU A 68 -2.78 9.92 1.48
CA LEU A 68 -1.50 10.40 2.00
C LEU A 68 -1.69 11.44 3.09
N ARG A 69 -2.63 12.37 2.88
CA ARG A 69 -2.90 13.41 3.85
C ARG A 69 -3.39 12.82 5.16
N GLN A 70 -4.30 11.84 5.10
CA GLN A 70 -4.82 11.21 6.31
C GLN A 70 -3.75 10.44 7.05
N ILE A 71 -2.90 9.73 6.33
CA ILE A 71 -1.81 8.99 6.95
C ILE A 71 -0.85 9.93 7.66
N ARG A 72 -0.57 11.09 7.06
CA ARG A 72 0.35 12.05 7.67
C ARG A 72 -0.16 12.67 8.95
N GLN A 73 -1.46 12.63 9.14
CA GLN A 73 -2.05 13.17 10.38
C GLN A 73 -1.91 12.19 11.55
N GLU A 74 -1.53 10.98 11.25
CA GLU A 74 -1.28 9.99 12.28
C GLU A 74 0.10 10.25 12.91
#